data_00ac7538dc57710d9070daa5ff31ad49
#
_entry.id   00ac7538dc57710d9070daa5ff31ad49
#
_cell.length_a   1.000
_cell.length_b   1.000
_cell.length_c   1.000
_cell.angle_alpha   90.00
_cell.angle_beta   90.00
_cell.angle_gamma   90.00
#
_symmetry.space_group_name_H-M   'P 1'
#
loop_
_entity.id
_entity.type
_entity.pdbx_description
1 polymer ?
#
loop_
_entity_poly.entity_id
_entity_poly.type
_entity_poly.pdbx_seq_one_letter_code
_entity_poly.pdbx_strand_id
1 'polypeptide(L)'
;MLDQNSELFQLLKKMVSFDSTDGNEAGISDFLAQNARDMGMDEVVQQEALPGLKNVIAVKTFGKGGKSVVLNSHMDVVPPADGWETDPYELVIKDGRAYGRGSTDAKGPLACLTHAVKRIIENPQGVNGTIVYTAVIDEE
;
A
#
# COMPACT_ATOMS: atom_id res chain seq x y z
N MET A 1 -0.55 -0.23 22.72
CA MET A 1 -1.89 -0.60 22.21
C MET A 1 -1.99 -0.04 20.81
N LEU A 2 -2.49 -0.82 19.82
CA LEU A 2 -2.69 -0.31 18.46
C LEU A 2 -3.78 0.78 18.48
N ASP A 3 -3.45 1.97 17.96
CA ASP A 3 -4.45 3.04 17.81
C ASP A 3 -5.26 2.78 16.55
N GLN A 4 -6.48 2.26 16.75
CA GLN A 4 -7.39 1.93 15.66
C GLN A 4 -7.94 3.17 14.93
N ASN A 5 -7.79 4.36 15.50
CA ASN A 5 -8.20 5.62 14.86
C ASN A 5 -7.06 6.27 14.07
N SER A 6 -5.85 5.73 14.14
CA SER A 6 -4.72 6.27 13.37
C SER A 6 -4.93 6.10 11.87
N GLU A 7 -4.46 7.06 11.08
CA GLU A 7 -4.51 7.01 9.62
C GLU A 7 -3.86 5.73 9.07
N LEU A 8 -2.74 5.31 9.65
CA LEU A 8 -2.05 4.07 9.26
C LEU A 8 -2.94 2.85 9.45
N PHE A 9 -3.63 2.74 10.60
CA PHE A 9 -4.52 1.62 10.85
C PHE A 9 -5.72 1.61 9.89
N GLN A 10 -6.33 2.76 9.64
CA GLN A 10 -7.45 2.87 8.70
C GLN A 10 -7.03 2.56 7.27
N LEU A 11 -5.82 2.96 6.86
CA LEU A 11 -5.25 2.61 5.57
C LEU A 11 -5.07 1.10 5.43
N LEU A 12 -4.45 0.45 6.43
CA LEU A 12 -4.28 -1.01 6.45
C LEU A 12 -5.63 -1.73 6.42
N LYS A 13 -6.59 -1.27 7.24
CA LYS A 13 -7.95 -1.83 7.26
C LYS A 13 -8.60 -1.77 5.88
N LYS A 14 -8.46 -0.63 5.20
CA LYS A 14 -8.98 -0.48 3.83
C LYS A 14 -8.25 -1.39 2.84
N MET A 15 -6.92 -1.50 2.91
CA MET A 15 -6.17 -2.40 2.02
C MET A 15 -6.57 -3.88 2.25
N VAL A 16 -6.71 -4.32 3.51
CA VAL A 16 -7.14 -5.69 3.83
C VAL A 16 -8.54 -5.99 3.29
N SER A 17 -9.42 -5.00 3.22
CA SER A 17 -10.80 -5.20 2.72
C SER A 17 -10.90 -5.52 1.22
N PHE A 18 -9.80 -5.42 0.48
CA PHE A 18 -9.78 -5.89 -0.91
C PHE A 18 -9.39 -7.36 -0.95
N ASP A 19 -10.19 -8.18 -1.60
CA ASP A 19 -9.73 -9.45 -2.12
C ASP A 19 -8.80 -9.14 -3.31
N SER A 20 -7.51 -9.31 -3.10
CA SER A 20 -6.48 -9.12 -4.12
C SER A 20 -5.70 -10.41 -4.34
N THR A 21 -6.41 -11.53 -4.36
CA THR A 21 -5.88 -12.80 -4.81
C THR A 21 -5.66 -12.79 -6.31
N ASP A 22 -4.90 -13.75 -6.81
CA ASP A 22 -4.50 -13.92 -8.21
C ASP A 22 -5.62 -13.55 -9.21
N GLY A 23 -5.37 -12.53 -10.01
CA GLY A 23 -6.30 -12.00 -11.02
C GLY A 23 -7.35 -11.00 -10.51
N ASN A 24 -7.37 -10.64 -9.23
CA ASN A 24 -8.39 -9.77 -8.62
C ASN A 24 -7.87 -8.45 -8.04
N GLU A 25 -6.64 -8.05 -8.43
CA GLU A 25 -5.92 -6.91 -7.82
C GLU A 25 -6.39 -5.54 -8.34
N ALA A 26 -7.27 -5.50 -9.35
CA ALA A 26 -7.67 -4.23 -9.98
C ALA A 26 -8.22 -3.21 -8.97
N GLY A 27 -9.04 -3.66 -8.01
CA GLY A 27 -9.65 -2.78 -7.02
C GLY A 27 -8.65 -2.14 -6.07
N ILE A 28 -7.66 -2.88 -5.58
CA ILE A 28 -6.62 -2.33 -4.71
C ILE A 28 -5.64 -1.46 -5.50
N SER A 29 -5.34 -1.80 -6.75
CA SER A 29 -4.53 -0.97 -7.64
C SER A 29 -5.16 0.41 -7.86
N ASP A 30 -6.46 0.45 -8.19
CA ASP A 30 -7.19 1.70 -8.37
C ASP A 30 -7.23 2.54 -7.08
N PHE A 31 -7.46 1.90 -5.94
CA PHE A 31 -7.43 2.55 -4.63
C PHE A 31 -6.06 3.16 -4.33
N LEU A 32 -4.97 2.41 -4.52
CA LEU A 32 -3.60 2.89 -4.24
C LEU A 32 -3.18 4.01 -5.20
N ALA A 33 -3.55 3.92 -6.47
CA ALA A 33 -3.29 4.98 -7.45
C ALA A 33 -4.03 6.27 -7.07
N GLN A 34 -5.30 6.19 -6.64
CA GLN A 34 -6.05 7.35 -6.18
C GLN A 34 -5.46 7.91 -4.88
N ASN A 35 -5.11 7.05 -3.92
CA ASN A 35 -4.48 7.48 -2.68
C ASN A 35 -3.14 8.20 -2.93
N ALA A 36 -2.33 7.72 -3.89
CA ALA A 36 -1.09 8.38 -4.29
C ALA A 36 -1.34 9.80 -4.85
N ARG A 37 -2.38 9.98 -5.68
CA ARG A 37 -2.78 11.31 -6.18
C ARG A 37 -3.21 12.24 -5.03
N ASP A 38 -4.04 11.72 -4.13
CA ASP A 38 -4.60 12.48 -3.01
C ASP A 38 -3.51 12.92 -2.00
N MET A 39 -2.45 12.12 -1.82
CA MET A 39 -1.30 12.53 -0.98
C MET A 39 -0.41 13.57 -1.66
N GLY A 40 -0.58 13.88 -2.95
CA GLY A 40 0.18 14.90 -3.67
C GLY A 40 1.48 14.38 -4.31
N MET A 41 1.50 13.12 -4.76
CA MET A 41 2.56 12.64 -5.67
C MET A 41 2.52 13.45 -6.98
N ASP A 42 3.70 13.74 -7.54
CA ASP A 42 3.81 14.59 -8.73
C ASP A 42 3.37 13.84 -10.01
N GLU A 43 3.61 12.54 -10.04
CA GLU A 43 3.22 11.65 -11.13
C GLU A 43 2.69 10.35 -10.57
N VAL A 44 1.60 9.83 -11.15
CA VAL A 44 1.01 8.53 -10.80
C VAL A 44 0.63 7.79 -12.06
N VAL A 45 1.27 6.67 -12.29
CA VAL A 45 1.07 5.79 -13.44
C VAL A 45 0.53 4.45 -12.97
N GLN A 46 -0.50 3.93 -13.63
CA GLN A 46 -0.92 2.54 -13.53
C GLN A 46 -0.38 1.82 -14.77
N GLN A 47 0.69 1.03 -14.58
CA GLN A 47 1.33 0.26 -15.62
C GLN A 47 0.65 -1.09 -15.75
N GLU A 48 0.05 -1.39 -16.88
CA GLU A 48 -0.48 -2.71 -17.15
C GLU A 48 0.67 -3.74 -17.21
N ALA A 49 0.68 -4.68 -16.28
CA ALA A 49 1.67 -5.75 -16.19
C ALA A 49 1.11 -7.08 -16.71
N LEU A 50 -0.16 -7.35 -16.41
CA LEU A 50 -0.94 -8.46 -16.95
C LEU A 50 -2.26 -7.92 -17.53
N PRO A 51 -2.98 -8.65 -18.40
CA PRO A 51 -4.22 -8.17 -19.00
C PRO A 51 -5.25 -7.71 -17.95
N GLY A 52 -5.52 -6.40 -17.91
CA GLY A 52 -6.44 -5.78 -16.95
C GLY A 52 -5.88 -5.54 -15.56
N LEU A 53 -4.66 -6.00 -15.24
CA LEU A 53 -4.02 -5.87 -13.93
C LEU A 53 -2.82 -4.93 -13.99
N LYS A 54 -2.73 -4.02 -13.04
CA LYS A 54 -1.81 -2.88 -13.12
C LYS A 54 -0.99 -2.72 -11.85
N ASN A 55 0.31 -2.53 -12.04
CA ASN A 55 1.19 -1.96 -11.02
C ASN A 55 0.86 -0.46 -10.82
N VAL A 56 1.05 0.03 -9.60
CA VAL A 56 1.03 1.46 -9.31
C VAL A 56 2.46 1.94 -9.16
N ILE A 57 2.81 2.98 -9.93
CA ILE A 57 4.10 3.66 -9.86
C ILE A 57 3.82 5.13 -9.60
N ALA A 58 4.37 5.68 -8.54
CA ALA A 58 4.17 7.10 -8.21
C ALA A 58 5.50 7.76 -7.86
N VAL A 59 5.68 9.00 -8.29
CA VAL A 59 6.93 9.75 -8.15
C VAL A 59 6.68 11.05 -7.41
N LYS A 60 7.56 11.36 -6.46
CA LYS A 60 7.61 12.64 -5.77
C LYS A 60 9.03 13.19 -5.77
N THR A 61 9.21 14.41 -6.28
CA THR A 61 10.50 15.10 -6.30
C THR A 61 10.51 16.26 -5.31
N PHE A 62 11.56 16.34 -4.53
CA PHE A 62 11.81 17.38 -3.54
C PHE A 62 13.06 18.16 -3.92
N GLY A 63 12.96 19.48 -4.07
CA GLY A 63 14.08 20.35 -4.39
C GLY A 63 14.71 20.09 -5.76
N LYS A 64 16.01 20.35 -5.86
CA LYS A 64 16.80 20.12 -7.09
C LYS A 64 18.00 19.21 -6.78
N GLY A 65 18.15 18.13 -7.53
CA GLY A 65 19.23 17.15 -7.30
C GLY A 65 18.88 16.19 -6.17
N GLY A 66 19.90 15.67 -5.47
CA GLY A 66 19.74 14.64 -4.44
C GLY A 66 19.75 13.23 -5.00
N LYS A 67 19.43 12.25 -4.14
CA LYS A 67 19.36 10.82 -4.50
C LYS A 67 17.92 10.42 -4.78
N SER A 68 17.75 9.35 -5.55
CA SER A 68 16.46 8.68 -5.71
C SER A 68 16.40 7.45 -4.81
N VAL A 69 15.26 7.20 -4.20
CA VAL A 69 14.94 5.99 -3.44
C VAL A 69 13.71 5.34 -4.05
N VAL A 70 13.76 4.03 -4.23
CA VAL A 70 12.59 3.23 -4.61
C VAL A 70 12.06 2.54 -3.36
N LEU A 71 10.79 2.73 -3.09
CA LEU A 71 10.03 2.06 -2.03
C LEU A 71 9.05 1.12 -2.70
N ASN A 72 9.33 -0.18 -2.64
CA ASN A 72 8.58 -1.20 -3.33
C ASN A 72 7.94 -2.19 -2.36
N SER A 73 6.70 -2.58 -2.63
CA SER A 73 6.01 -3.70 -2.00
C SER A 73 4.93 -4.21 -2.95
N HIS A 74 4.40 -5.42 -2.69
CA HIS A 74 3.30 -5.97 -3.48
C HIS A 74 1.94 -5.73 -2.82
N MET A 75 0.87 -5.85 -3.61
CA MET A 75 -0.51 -5.64 -3.17
C MET A 75 -1.39 -6.89 -3.30
N ASP A 76 -0.91 -7.89 -4.01
CA ASP A 76 -1.51 -9.21 -4.12
C ASP A 76 -1.33 -10.02 -2.84
N VAL A 77 -2.11 -11.06 -2.70
CA VAL A 77 -2.09 -11.98 -1.56
C VAL A 77 -2.49 -13.38 -2.01
N VAL A 78 -1.88 -14.40 -1.42
CA VAL A 78 -2.34 -15.78 -1.59
C VAL A 78 -3.77 -15.96 -1.06
N PRO A 79 -4.56 -16.88 -1.63
CA PRO A 79 -5.89 -17.21 -1.15
C PRO A 79 -5.88 -17.59 0.34
N PRO A 80 -6.93 -17.24 1.09
CA PRO A 80 -7.05 -17.71 2.47
C PRO A 80 -7.14 -19.25 2.51
N ALA A 81 -6.33 -19.87 3.37
CA ALA A 81 -6.45 -21.30 3.65
C ALA A 81 -7.65 -21.57 4.58
N ASP A 82 -8.00 -22.85 4.74
CA ASP A 82 -9.00 -23.27 5.72
C ASP A 82 -8.58 -22.94 7.17
N GLY A 83 -9.55 -22.75 8.06
CA GLY A 83 -9.30 -22.56 9.48
C GLY A 83 -9.24 -21.10 9.95
N TRP A 84 -9.60 -20.12 9.11
CA TRP A 84 -9.80 -18.76 9.58
C TRP A 84 -10.99 -18.68 10.55
N GLU A 85 -10.76 -18.07 11.73
CA GLU A 85 -11.81 -17.84 12.75
C GLU A 85 -12.62 -16.56 12.45
N THR A 86 -12.12 -15.68 11.58
CA THR A 86 -12.72 -14.40 11.19
C THR A 86 -12.73 -14.28 9.68
N ASP A 87 -13.46 -13.31 9.14
CA ASP A 87 -13.36 -12.99 7.71
C ASP A 87 -11.92 -12.55 7.37
N PRO A 88 -11.21 -13.23 6.45
CA PRO A 88 -9.85 -12.87 6.06
C PRO A 88 -9.71 -11.46 5.50
N TYR A 89 -10.77 -10.89 4.94
CA TYR A 89 -10.80 -9.55 4.37
C TYR A 89 -11.36 -8.49 5.31
N GLU A 90 -11.58 -8.84 6.58
CA GLU A 90 -11.87 -7.90 7.66
C GLU A 90 -10.72 -7.85 8.67
N LEU A 91 -10.09 -6.66 8.82
CA LEU A 91 -9.00 -6.48 9.78
C LEU A 91 -9.54 -6.49 11.21
N VAL A 92 -9.26 -7.54 11.95
CA VAL A 92 -9.72 -7.75 13.34
C VAL A 92 -8.56 -7.58 14.31
N ILE A 93 -8.81 -6.91 15.44
CA ILE A 93 -7.84 -6.81 16.55
C ILE A 93 -8.18 -7.82 17.64
N LYS A 94 -7.25 -8.73 17.91
CA LYS A 94 -7.34 -9.71 19.00
C LYS A 94 -5.99 -9.78 19.70
N ASP A 95 -5.96 -9.68 21.01
CA ASP A 95 -4.76 -9.78 21.86
C ASP A 95 -3.61 -8.84 21.43
N GLY A 96 -3.95 -7.61 21.03
CA GLY A 96 -2.99 -6.58 20.61
C GLY A 96 -2.36 -6.82 19.23
N ARG A 97 -2.85 -7.78 18.46
CA ARG A 97 -2.44 -8.08 17.08
C ARG A 97 -3.55 -7.80 16.08
N ALA A 98 -3.17 -7.45 14.86
CA ALA A 98 -4.10 -7.25 13.75
C ALA A 98 -4.11 -8.51 12.87
N TYR A 99 -5.28 -9.09 12.69
CA TYR A 99 -5.51 -10.29 11.88
C TYR A 99 -6.30 -9.91 10.63
N GLY A 100 -5.83 -10.35 9.48
CA GLY A 100 -6.44 -10.17 8.16
C GLY A 100 -5.49 -10.66 7.08
N ARG A 101 -5.99 -11.13 5.94
CA ARG A 101 -5.16 -11.60 4.83
C ARG A 101 -4.29 -10.45 4.30
N GLY A 102 -2.97 -10.67 4.23
CA GLY A 102 -2.00 -9.65 3.85
C GLY A 102 -1.59 -8.70 4.97
N SER A 103 -2.10 -8.82 6.22
CA SER A 103 -1.70 -7.92 7.31
C SER A 103 -0.20 -7.97 7.62
N THR A 104 0.47 -9.06 7.29
CA THR A 104 1.92 -9.23 7.42
C THR A 104 2.60 -9.22 6.05
N ASP A 105 2.03 -9.93 5.07
CA ASP A 105 2.57 -10.14 3.73
C ASP A 105 1.52 -9.79 2.65
N ALA A 106 1.65 -8.66 1.95
CA ALA A 106 2.50 -7.52 2.36
C ALA A 106 1.70 -6.21 2.46
N LYS A 107 0.36 -6.26 2.66
CA LYS A 107 -0.48 -5.05 2.82
C LYS A 107 -0.08 -4.23 4.06
N GLY A 108 0.41 -4.88 5.13
CA GLY A 108 0.95 -4.19 6.31
C GLY A 108 2.19 -3.36 5.99
N PRO A 109 3.26 -3.97 5.48
CA PRO A 109 4.43 -3.23 4.98
C PRO A 109 4.07 -2.14 3.96
N LEU A 110 3.18 -2.45 3.00
CA LEU A 110 2.73 -1.49 1.99
C LEU A 110 2.00 -0.29 2.61
N ALA A 111 1.13 -0.51 3.61
CA ALA A 111 0.49 0.57 4.35
C ALA A 111 1.50 1.44 5.09
N CYS A 112 2.53 0.82 5.70
CA CYS A 112 3.61 1.55 6.37
C CYS A 112 4.41 2.40 5.38
N LEU A 113 4.78 1.86 4.20
CA LEU A 113 5.47 2.61 3.16
C LEU A 113 4.61 3.78 2.66
N THR A 114 3.34 3.53 2.35
CA THR A 114 2.40 4.55 1.90
C THR A 114 2.25 5.68 2.93
N HIS A 115 2.07 5.32 4.19
CA HIS A 115 1.95 6.32 5.27
C HIS A 115 3.26 7.11 5.47
N ALA A 116 4.42 6.46 5.40
CA ALA A 116 5.72 7.12 5.50
C ALA A 116 5.92 8.14 4.37
N VAL A 117 5.59 7.79 3.13
CA VAL A 117 5.63 8.72 1.98
C VAL A 117 4.73 9.92 2.22
N LYS A 118 3.48 9.69 2.66
CA LYS A 118 2.55 10.78 3.03
C LYS A 118 3.17 11.72 4.06
N ARG A 119 3.75 11.19 5.15
CA ARG A 119 4.37 12.00 6.21
C ARG A 119 5.56 12.83 5.72
N ILE A 120 6.34 12.30 4.77
CA ILE A 120 7.45 13.04 4.15
C ILE A 120 6.89 14.17 3.27
N ILE A 121 5.84 13.93 2.50
CA ILE A 121 5.19 14.96 1.65
C ILE A 121 4.60 16.09 2.50
N GLU A 122 3.93 15.75 3.60
CA GLU A 122 3.36 16.73 4.53
C GLU A 122 4.41 17.57 5.26
N ASN A 123 5.60 17.01 5.50
CA ASN A 123 6.67 17.66 6.23
C ASN A 123 8.02 17.54 5.50
N PRO A 124 8.19 18.20 4.35
CA PRO A 124 9.34 17.99 3.46
C PRO A 124 10.61 18.73 3.88
N GLN A 125 10.66 19.34 5.09
CA GLN A 125 11.81 20.16 5.53
C GLN A 125 13.10 19.33 5.53
N GLY A 126 14.11 19.82 4.79
CA GLY A 126 15.41 19.17 4.68
C GLY A 126 15.45 17.96 3.73
N VAL A 127 14.33 17.60 3.11
CA VAL A 127 14.28 16.53 2.11
C VAL A 127 14.70 17.10 0.75
N ASN A 128 15.63 16.39 0.09
CA ASN A 128 16.06 16.71 -1.28
C ASN A 128 16.32 15.42 -2.05
N GLY A 129 15.69 15.26 -3.21
CA GLY A 129 15.80 14.04 -4.03
C GLY A 129 14.45 13.57 -4.53
N THR A 130 14.37 12.30 -4.90
CA THR A 130 13.16 11.72 -5.50
C THR A 130 12.75 10.45 -4.76
N ILE A 131 11.50 10.34 -4.43
CA ILE A 131 10.86 9.09 -4.00
C ILE A 131 10.12 8.48 -5.19
N VAL A 132 10.41 7.23 -5.48
CA VAL A 132 9.63 6.38 -6.38
C VAL A 132 8.93 5.34 -5.51
N TYR A 133 7.62 5.45 -5.40
CA TYR A 133 6.76 4.51 -4.70
C TYR A 133 6.17 3.52 -5.71
N THR A 134 6.27 2.24 -5.42
CA THR A 134 5.67 1.20 -6.27
C THR A 134 4.88 0.20 -5.44
N ALA A 135 3.69 -0.13 -5.92
CA ALA A 135 2.90 -1.26 -5.44
C ALA A 135 2.68 -2.19 -6.64
N VAL A 136 3.21 -3.41 -6.55
CA VAL A 136 3.21 -4.37 -7.66
C VAL A 136 2.18 -5.46 -7.45
N ILE A 137 1.83 -6.15 -8.52
CA ILE A 137 0.96 -7.34 -8.57
C ILE A 137 1.79 -8.58 -8.85
N ASP A 138 1.21 -9.77 -8.62
CA ASP A 138 1.73 -11.07 -9.08
C ASP A 138 3.14 -11.36 -8.49
N GLU A 139 3.30 -11.09 -7.21
CA GLU A 139 4.55 -11.38 -6.48
C GLU A 139 4.46 -12.73 -5.74
N GLU A 140 3.28 -13.12 -5.27
CA GLU A 140 2.98 -14.34 -4.48
C GLU A 140 3.08 -15.66 -5.28
#